data_4ee61645e7c42953ddebe6d1ae377354
#
_entry.id   4ee61645e7c42953ddebe6d1ae377354
#
_cell.length_a   1.000
_cell.length_b   1.000
_cell.length_c   1.000
_cell.angle_alpha   90.00
_cell.angle_beta   90.00
_cell.angle_gamma   90.00
#
_symmetry.space_group_name_H-M   'P 1'
#
loop_
_entity.id
_entity.type
_entity.pdbx_description
1 polymer ?
#
loop_
_entity_poly.entity_id
_entity_poly.type
_entity_poly.pdbx_seq_one_letter_code
_entity_poly.pdbx_strand_id
1 'polypeptide(L)'
;MSIFRIYVDGQLFYHPQLSQLAITEAKMTEDAENIDSLTLSAPFNHPYLDSIHPMASTIVCKKGDNTVFEGRALNDGSDFYNTHTWTCESALAYLKDSQQPPFSYKGTLKGLLEYFLSVHNKAVEEKKRFKLGNITVTDNNDYINYSNSEYSCTLDAIKSKLINTHGGYLMVRYTDSGKVLDYLAEFNVHSIQTVEYGKNLMDVKITRDHTERITALIPLGAKKKTTDEEENEVQSDERIDITSVNGGQNYIYDDAAVKEIGW
;
A
#
# COMPACT_ATOMS: atom_id res chain seq x y z
N MET A 1 -20.77 1.08 24.62
CA MET A 1 -20.76 0.74 23.18
C MET A 1 -20.18 1.95 22.46
N SER A 2 -19.11 1.80 21.68
CA SER A 2 -18.50 2.95 20.98
C SER A 2 -19.40 3.32 19.79
N ILE A 3 -19.75 4.61 19.69
CA ILE A 3 -20.62 5.16 18.64
C ILE A 3 -19.76 5.52 17.43
N PHE A 4 -20.21 5.14 16.23
CA PHE A 4 -19.61 5.59 14.98
C PHE A 4 -20.21 6.92 14.54
N ARG A 5 -19.37 7.83 14.08
CA ARG A 5 -19.74 9.14 13.52
C ARG A 5 -18.97 9.39 12.24
N ILE A 6 -19.60 10.02 11.27
CA ILE A 6 -18.95 10.40 10.02
C ILE A 6 -18.99 11.92 9.89
N TYR A 7 -17.86 12.48 9.48
CA TYR A 7 -17.69 13.91 9.22
C TYR A 7 -17.24 14.11 7.78
N VAL A 8 -17.72 15.16 7.16
CA VAL A 8 -17.32 15.65 5.83
C VAL A 8 -16.79 17.06 6.00
N ASP A 9 -15.52 17.28 5.68
CA ASP A 9 -14.82 18.56 5.84
C ASP A 9 -15.02 19.20 7.26
N GLY A 10 -15.05 18.33 8.28
CA GLY A 10 -15.29 18.72 9.67
C GLY A 10 -16.77 18.86 10.07
N GLN A 11 -17.71 18.90 9.12
CA GLN A 11 -19.15 18.94 9.37
C GLN A 11 -19.64 17.54 9.73
N LEU A 12 -20.44 17.40 10.80
CA LEU A 12 -21.07 16.14 11.18
C LEU A 12 -22.07 15.71 10.10
N PHE A 13 -21.78 14.62 9.42
CA PHE A 13 -22.61 14.05 8.36
C PHE A 13 -23.50 12.91 8.89
N TYR A 14 -22.97 12.06 9.75
CA TYR A 14 -23.71 10.95 10.34
C TYR A 14 -23.54 10.86 11.84
N HIS A 15 -24.66 10.65 12.54
CA HIS A 15 -24.69 10.29 13.96
C HIS A 15 -25.88 9.35 14.24
N PRO A 16 -25.69 8.20 14.87
CA PRO A 16 -26.75 7.19 15.00
C PRO A 16 -27.94 7.61 15.87
N GLN A 17 -27.80 8.65 16.69
CA GLN A 17 -28.87 9.19 17.53
C GLN A 17 -29.61 10.36 16.90
N LEU A 18 -29.20 10.83 15.73
CA LEU A 18 -29.80 11.97 15.03
C LEU A 18 -30.49 11.47 13.77
N SER A 19 -31.81 11.32 13.81
CA SER A 19 -32.59 10.80 12.69
C SER A 19 -32.48 11.61 11.42
N GLN A 20 -32.30 12.94 11.53
CA GLN A 20 -32.08 13.84 10.38
C GLN A 20 -30.74 13.61 9.68
N LEU A 21 -29.77 12.96 10.33
CA LEU A 21 -28.46 12.59 9.77
C LEU A 21 -28.35 11.08 9.54
N ALA A 22 -29.48 10.42 9.29
CA ALA A 22 -29.49 9.01 8.99
C ALA A 22 -28.89 8.72 7.62
N ILE A 23 -28.11 7.65 7.55
CA ILE A 23 -27.54 7.08 6.32
C ILE A 23 -28.15 5.70 6.07
N THR A 24 -28.09 5.24 4.82
CA THR A 24 -28.59 3.91 4.44
C THR A 24 -27.49 2.85 4.57
N GLU A 25 -26.24 3.22 4.33
CA GLU A 25 -25.11 2.31 4.44
C GLU A 25 -23.81 3.06 4.79
N ALA A 26 -22.98 2.42 5.61
CA ALA A 26 -21.55 2.74 5.74
C ALA A 26 -20.79 1.43 5.89
N LYS A 27 -20.10 1.02 4.84
CA LYS A 27 -19.31 -0.21 4.80
C LYS A 27 -17.85 0.12 4.62
N MET A 28 -17.03 -0.15 5.63
CA MET A 28 -15.57 -0.02 5.57
C MET A 28 -14.95 -1.39 5.31
N THR A 29 -14.01 -1.43 4.39
CA THR A 29 -13.17 -2.59 4.10
C THR A 29 -11.72 -2.21 4.36
N GLU A 30 -11.11 -2.89 5.32
CA GLU A 30 -9.68 -2.78 5.63
C GLU A 30 -8.93 -3.85 4.84
N ASP A 31 -7.85 -3.47 4.17
CA ASP A 31 -7.03 -4.34 3.34
C ASP A 31 -5.55 -4.17 3.71
N ALA A 32 -4.92 -5.27 4.12
CA ALA A 32 -3.54 -5.26 4.58
C ALA A 32 -2.52 -4.88 3.48
N GLU A 33 -2.83 -5.15 2.22
CA GLU A 33 -1.92 -4.98 1.08
C GLU A 33 -2.31 -3.80 0.19
N ASN A 34 -3.56 -3.35 0.31
CA ASN A 34 -4.12 -2.33 -0.56
C ASN A 34 -4.61 -1.11 0.25
N ILE A 35 -5.29 -0.21 -0.44
CA ILE A 35 -5.88 0.98 0.15
C ILE A 35 -7.26 0.59 0.70
N ASP A 36 -7.51 0.91 1.97
CA ASP A 36 -8.82 0.71 2.56
C ASP A 36 -9.88 1.52 1.83
N SER A 37 -11.10 1.02 1.85
CA SER A 37 -12.24 1.66 1.20
C SER A 37 -13.42 1.85 2.15
N LEU A 38 -14.21 2.87 1.88
CA LEU A 38 -15.47 3.14 2.55
C LEU A 38 -16.56 3.38 1.50
N THR A 39 -17.61 2.56 1.52
CA THR A 39 -18.85 2.85 0.80
C THR A 39 -19.78 3.57 1.75
N LEU A 40 -20.26 4.75 1.36
CA LEU A 40 -21.18 5.58 2.12
C LEU A 40 -22.42 5.84 1.27
N SER A 41 -23.61 5.56 1.81
CA SER A 41 -24.88 5.82 1.13
C SER A 41 -25.83 6.60 2.02
N ALA A 42 -26.51 7.61 1.47
CA ALA A 42 -27.46 8.44 2.17
C ALA A 42 -28.73 8.68 1.34
N PRO A 43 -29.91 8.78 2.00
CA PRO A 43 -31.16 9.02 1.31
C PRO A 43 -31.24 10.45 0.74
N PHE A 44 -32.09 10.64 -0.26
CA PHE A 44 -32.27 11.92 -0.98
C PHE A 44 -32.60 13.13 -0.09
N ASN A 45 -33.19 12.89 1.07
CA ASN A 45 -33.57 13.94 2.03
C ASN A 45 -32.52 14.22 3.10
N HIS A 46 -31.32 13.64 2.97
CA HIS A 46 -30.21 13.95 3.87
C HIS A 46 -29.76 15.40 3.70
N PRO A 47 -29.65 16.20 4.80
CA PRO A 47 -29.45 17.67 4.69
C PRO A 47 -28.11 18.09 4.10
N TYR A 48 -27.13 17.18 4.03
CA TYR A 48 -25.76 17.48 3.61
C TYR A 48 -25.32 16.65 2.38
N LEU A 49 -26.24 16.21 1.52
CA LEU A 49 -25.87 15.46 0.30
C LEU A 49 -24.86 16.22 -0.56
N ASP A 50 -25.12 17.50 -0.77
CA ASP A 50 -24.29 18.37 -1.62
C ASP A 50 -22.95 18.77 -0.97
N SER A 51 -22.68 18.33 0.25
CA SER A 51 -21.40 18.64 0.93
C SER A 51 -20.25 17.71 0.52
N ILE A 52 -20.55 16.57 -0.11
CA ILE A 52 -19.53 15.63 -0.55
C ILE A 52 -19.16 15.92 -2.00
N HIS A 53 -17.98 16.45 -2.19
CA HIS A 53 -17.40 16.68 -3.51
C HIS A 53 -16.31 15.64 -3.79
N PRO A 54 -16.49 14.73 -4.78
CA PRO A 54 -15.48 13.75 -5.14
C PRO A 54 -14.10 14.38 -5.38
N MET A 55 -13.05 13.72 -4.94
CA MET A 55 -11.64 14.15 -4.96
C MET A 55 -11.29 15.37 -4.11
N ALA A 56 -12.26 16.13 -3.59
CA ALA A 56 -12.03 17.37 -2.85
C ALA A 56 -12.34 17.26 -1.35
N SER A 57 -13.50 16.67 -1.00
CA SER A 57 -13.94 16.59 0.39
C SER A 57 -13.17 15.52 1.16
N THR A 58 -12.85 15.85 2.41
CA THR A 58 -12.25 14.91 3.38
C THR A 58 -13.37 14.24 4.18
N ILE A 59 -13.39 12.90 4.15
CA ILE A 59 -14.32 12.08 4.88
C ILE A 59 -13.60 11.44 6.04
N VAL A 60 -14.12 11.64 7.25
CA VAL A 60 -13.55 11.11 8.49
C VAL A 60 -14.57 10.26 9.21
N CYS A 61 -14.26 8.98 9.45
CA CYS A 61 -15.06 8.10 10.28
C CYS A 61 -14.40 7.94 11.66
N LYS A 62 -15.16 8.18 12.72
CA LYS A 62 -14.72 8.03 14.12
C LYS A 62 -15.51 6.96 14.84
N LYS A 63 -14.80 6.17 15.66
CA LYS A 63 -15.36 5.24 16.63
C LYS A 63 -15.06 5.77 18.04
N GLY A 64 -16.07 6.33 18.68
CA GLY A 64 -15.83 7.19 19.84
C GLY A 64 -15.01 8.43 19.43
N ASP A 65 -13.88 8.67 20.08
CA ASP A 65 -13.00 9.78 19.74
C ASP A 65 -11.86 9.38 18.78
N ASN A 66 -11.70 8.06 18.55
CA ASN A 66 -10.65 7.56 17.66
C ASN A 66 -11.07 7.65 16.19
N THR A 67 -10.24 8.25 15.35
CA THR A 67 -10.38 8.18 13.90
C THR A 67 -10.01 6.78 13.43
N VAL A 68 -10.95 6.11 12.75
CA VAL A 68 -10.75 4.78 12.17
C VAL A 68 -10.60 4.82 10.65
N PHE A 69 -11.07 5.89 10.01
CA PHE A 69 -10.91 6.14 8.59
C PHE A 69 -10.81 7.65 8.35
N GLU A 70 -9.90 8.03 7.50
CA GLU A 70 -9.84 9.35 6.88
C GLU A 70 -9.49 9.15 5.41
N GLY A 71 -10.17 9.86 4.52
CA GLY A 71 -9.96 9.69 3.11
C GLY A 71 -10.78 10.67 2.28
N ARG A 72 -11.01 10.34 1.02
CA ARG A 72 -11.79 11.14 0.08
C ARG A 72 -12.75 10.28 -0.73
N ALA A 73 -13.85 10.86 -1.18
CA ALA A 73 -14.72 10.23 -2.17
C ALA A 73 -14.03 10.24 -3.55
N LEU A 74 -14.10 9.12 -4.27
CA LEU A 74 -13.62 8.97 -5.64
C LEU A 74 -14.69 9.34 -6.66
N ASN A 75 -15.90 8.89 -6.37
CA ASN A 75 -17.05 9.04 -7.25
C ASN A 75 -18.32 9.19 -6.42
N ASP A 76 -19.38 9.57 -7.09
CA ASP A 76 -20.73 9.58 -6.59
C ASP A 76 -21.66 8.92 -7.61
N GLY A 77 -22.81 8.46 -7.13
CA GLY A 77 -23.87 7.90 -7.95
C GLY A 77 -25.20 8.00 -7.22
N SER A 78 -26.29 7.87 -7.94
CA SER A 78 -27.62 7.75 -7.35
C SER A 78 -28.40 6.63 -8.02
N ASP A 79 -29.25 5.96 -7.24
CA ASP A 79 -30.13 4.92 -7.72
C ASP A 79 -31.52 5.47 -8.10
N PHE A 80 -32.41 4.58 -8.53
CA PHE A 80 -33.81 4.92 -8.86
C PHE A 80 -34.59 5.55 -7.71
N TYR A 81 -34.23 5.26 -6.47
CA TYR A 81 -34.85 5.79 -5.26
C TYR A 81 -34.18 7.08 -4.78
N ASN A 82 -33.27 7.62 -5.60
CA ASN A 82 -32.44 8.78 -5.26
C ASN A 82 -31.63 8.58 -3.97
N THR A 83 -31.18 7.34 -3.70
CA THR A 83 -30.15 7.08 -2.69
C THR A 83 -28.80 7.46 -3.30
N HIS A 84 -28.11 8.39 -2.67
CA HIS A 84 -26.77 8.80 -3.09
C HIS A 84 -25.72 7.86 -2.48
N THR A 85 -24.78 7.42 -3.30
CA THR A 85 -23.70 6.50 -2.87
C THR A 85 -22.35 7.07 -3.31
N TRP A 86 -21.39 7.06 -2.39
CA TRP A 86 -20.00 7.46 -2.62
C TRP A 86 -19.09 6.27 -2.32
N THR A 87 -18.14 6.03 -3.23
CA THR A 87 -17.01 5.14 -2.97
C THR A 87 -15.83 6.00 -2.55
N CYS A 88 -15.26 5.70 -1.38
CA CYS A 88 -14.17 6.48 -0.80
C CYS A 88 -12.92 5.60 -0.68
N GLU A 89 -11.76 6.21 -0.83
CA GLU A 89 -10.46 5.59 -0.56
C GLU A 89 -9.81 6.24 0.66
N SER A 90 -9.07 5.45 1.45
CA SER A 90 -8.42 5.94 2.66
C SER A 90 -7.24 6.87 2.37
N ALA A 91 -6.73 7.51 3.42
CA ALA A 91 -5.64 8.47 3.33
C ALA A 91 -4.36 7.90 2.71
N LEU A 92 -4.12 6.58 2.74
CA LEU A 92 -2.98 5.96 2.06
C LEU A 92 -2.96 6.31 0.56
N ALA A 93 -4.14 6.49 -0.04
CA ALA A 93 -4.28 6.89 -1.44
C ALA A 93 -3.72 8.28 -1.75
N TYR A 94 -3.55 9.17 -0.77
CA TYR A 94 -2.92 10.47 -1.01
C TYR A 94 -1.49 10.36 -1.52
N LEU A 95 -0.81 9.24 -1.25
CA LEU A 95 0.51 8.96 -1.83
C LEU A 95 0.50 8.81 -3.36
N LYS A 96 -0.67 8.65 -3.97
CA LYS A 96 -0.83 8.68 -5.44
C LYS A 96 -0.79 10.11 -6.01
N ASP A 97 -1.00 11.12 -5.19
CA ASP A 97 -1.13 12.53 -5.63
C ASP A 97 0.21 13.21 -5.87
N SER A 98 1.32 12.50 -5.73
CA SER A 98 2.66 13.03 -5.96
C SER A 98 3.54 12.08 -6.78
N GLN A 99 4.54 12.65 -7.43
CA GLN A 99 5.51 11.91 -8.24
C GLN A 99 6.89 11.98 -7.59
N GLN A 100 7.57 10.84 -7.56
CA GLN A 100 9.00 10.79 -7.23
C GLN A 100 9.81 11.11 -8.48
N PRO A 101 10.72 12.09 -8.43
CA PRO A 101 11.64 12.35 -9.54
C PRO A 101 12.65 11.19 -9.68
N PRO A 102 13.41 11.15 -10.78
CA PRO A 102 14.58 10.28 -10.88
C PRO A 102 15.50 10.44 -9.68
N PHE A 103 15.93 9.32 -9.09
CA PHE A 103 16.76 9.33 -7.89
C PHE A 103 17.80 8.22 -7.88
N SER A 104 18.85 8.41 -7.09
CA SER A 104 19.78 7.37 -6.65
C SER A 104 19.93 7.49 -5.14
N TYR A 105 19.66 6.40 -4.43
CA TYR A 105 19.69 6.37 -2.98
C TYR A 105 20.53 5.21 -2.46
N LYS A 106 21.39 5.53 -1.49
CA LYS A 106 22.19 4.55 -0.74
C LYS A 106 21.98 4.81 0.75
N GLY A 107 21.58 3.80 1.50
CA GLY A 107 21.33 3.94 2.92
C GLY A 107 20.37 2.89 3.46
N THR A 108 19.60 3.23 4.49
CA THR A 108 18.66 2.33 5.15
C THR A 108 17.28 2.35 4.51
N LEU A 109 16.46 1.32 4.75
CA LEU A 109 15.03 1.29 4.34
C LEU A 109 14.26 2.48 4.93
N LYS A 110 14.53 2.79 6.21
CA LYS A 110 13.94 3.95 6.88
C LYS A 110 14.24 5.25 6.15
N GLY A 111 15.51 5.50 5.82
CA GLY A 111 15.91 6.71 5.13
C GLY A 111 15.33 6.82 3.72
N LEU A 112 15.11 5.70 3.01
CA LEU A 112 14.45 5.71 1.70
C LEU A 112 12.97 6.09 1.83
N LEU A 113 12.26 5.51 2.79
CA LEU A 113 10.87 5.89 3.02
C LEU A 113 10.74 7.35 3.45
N GLU A 114 11.65 7.83 4.32
CA GLU A 114 11.71 9.24 4.72
C GLU A 114 11.96 10.17 3.51
N TYR A 115 12.85 9.78 2.61
CA TYR A 115 13.07 10.50 1.35
C TYR A 115 11.79 10.57 0.52
N PHE A 116 11.10 9.46 0.29
CA PHE A 116 9.84 9.43 -0.48
C PHE A 116 8.77 10.30 0.16
N LEU A 117 8.60 10.23 1.48
CA LEU A 117 7.65 11.07 2.20
C LEU A 117 8.04 12.56 2.16
N SER A 118 9.33 12.89 2.17
CA SER A 118 9.77 14.28 2.06
C SER A 118 9.41 14.91 0.73
N VAL A 119 9.56 14.16 -0.36
CA VAL A 119 9.16 14.59 -1.71
C VAL A 119 7.64 14.73 -1.80
N HIS A 120 6.90 13.72 -1.33
CA HIS A 120 5.44 13.76 -1.28
C HIS A 120 4.93 14.98 -0.51
N ASN A 121 5.40 15.18 0.71
CA ASN A 121 4.94 16.24 1.59
C ASN A 121 5.21 17.66 1.06
N LYS A 122 6.23 17.82 0.21
CA LYS A 122 6.51 19.09 -0.48
C LYS A 122 5.55 19.34 -1.65
N ALA A 123 5.05 18.27 -2.27
CA ALA A 123 4.23 18.35 -3.46
C ALA A 123 2.73 18.53 -3.15
N VAL A 124 2.28 18.16 -1.94
CA VAL A 124 0.85 18.11 -1.59
C VAL A 124 0.47 19.09 -0.49
N GLU A 125 -0.83 19.38 -0.40
CA GLU A 125 -1.43 20.18 0.67
C GLU A 125 -1.22 19.51 2.04
N GLU A 126 -1.24 20.32 3.11
CA GLU A 126 -1.00 19.85 4.49
C GLU A 126 -1.92 18.69 4.90
N LYS A 127 -3.20 18.75 4.51
CA LYS A 127 -4.18 17.70 4.81
C LYS A 127 -3.84 16.33 4.21
N LYS A 128 -2.94 16.26 3.23
CA LYS A 128 -2.52 15.02 2.55
C LYS A 128 -1.14 14.53 3.00
N ARG A 129 -0.45 15.26 3.88
CA ARG A 129 0.91 14.94 4.32
C ARG A 129 0.94 13.82 5.34
N PHE A 130 2.07 13.14 5.40
CA PHE A 130 2.35 12.08 6.35
C PHE A 130 3.60 12.39 7.17
N LYS A 131 3.57 12.00 8.43
CA LYS A 131 4.77 11.86 9.27
C LYS A 131 5.28 10.45 9.16
N LEU A 132 6.60 10.28 9.22
CA LEU A 132 7.22 8.98 9.31
C LEU A 132 6.91 8.36 10.69
N GLY A 133 6.44 7.12 10.69
CA GLY A 133 6.11 6.35 11.88
C GLY A 133 7.12 5.27 12.21
N ASN A 134 6.62 4.16 12.73
CA ASN A 134 7.43 3.01 13.08
C ASN A 134 7.84 2.23 11.82
N ILE A 135 9.09 1.78 11.82
CA ILE A 135 9.62 0.91 10.77
C ILE A 135 10.22 -0.30 11.46
N THR A 136 9.60 -1.47 11.23
CA THR A 136 10.04 -2.75 11.79
C THR A 136 10.58 -3.71 10.74
N VAL A 137 10.39 -3.38 9.45
CA VAL A 137 11.03 -4.11 8.36
C VAL A 137 12.52 -3.79 8.34
N THR A 138 13.34 -4.83 8.31
CA THR A 138 14.81 -4.71 8.25
C THR A 138 15.33 -5.42 7.02
N ASP A 139 16.42 -4.92 6.48
CA ASP A 139 17.24 -5.56 5.48
C ASP A 139 18.42 -6.27 6.19
N ASN A 140 18.90 -7.38 5.66
CA ASN A 140 19.96 -8.19 6.26
C ASN A 140 21.27 -7.42 6.49
N ASN A 141 21.52 -6.38 5.69
CA ASN A 141 22.73 -5.56 5.76
C ASN A 141 22.46 -4.13 6.26
N ASP A 142 21.19 -3.77 6.50
CA ASP A 142 20.72 -2.41 6.77
C ASP A 142 21.26 -1.37 5.77
N TYR A 143 21.47 -1.81 4.53
CA TYR A 143 22.04 -1.01 3.46
C TYR A 143 21.49 -1.39 2.10
N ILE A 144 20.74 -0.49 1.51
CA ILE A 144 20.15 -0.63 0.17
C ILE A 144 20.78 0.37 -0.81
N ASN A 145 20.80 -0.01 -2.09
CA ASN A 145 21.26 0.83 -3.19
C ASN A 145 20.22 0.76 -4.31
N TYR A 146 19.35 1.77 -4.37
CA TYR A 146 18.27 1.84 -5.34
C TYR A 146 18.33 3.11 -6.16
N SER A 147 17.98 2.97 -7.43
CA SER A 147 17.81 4.10 -8.33
C SER A 147 16.55 3.92 -9.19
N ASN A 148 16.06 5.03 -9.68
CA ASN A 148 15.05 5.09 -10.71
C ASN A 148 15.40 6.23 -11.67
N SER A 149 15.35 5.97 -12.97
CA SER A 149 15.65 6.96 -14.02
C SER A 149 14.41 7.72 -14.50
N GLU A 150 13.23 7.31 -14.07
CA GLU A 150 11.94 7.84 -14.51
C GLU A 150 11.14 8.41 -13.34
N TYR A 151 10.16 9.25 -13.64
CA TYR A 151 9.16 9.66 -12.67
C TYR A 151 8.23 8.49 -12.35
N SER A 152 7.88 8.34 -11.09
CA SER A 152 6.94 7.32 -10.64
C SER A 152 6.02 7.85 -9.55
N CYS A 153 4.78 7.38 -9.51
CA CYS A 153 3.86 7.66 -8.42
C CYS A 153 4.51 7.29 -7.08
N THR A 154 4.35 8.12 -6.05
CA THR A 154 4.99 7.88 -4.74
C THR A 154 4.57 6.54 -4.14
N LEU A 155 3.28 6.17 -4.20
CA LEU A 155 2.82 4.88 -3.70
C LEU A 155 3.46 3.72 -4.45
N ASP A 156 3.57 3.82 -5.78
CA ASP A 156 4.18 2.78 -6.62
C ASP A 156 5.68 2.66 -6.37
N ALA A 157 6.37 3.79 -6.15
CA ALA A 157 7.78 3.80 -5.75
C ALA A 157 7.98 3.08 -4.41
N ILE A 158 7.14 3.36 -3.40
CA ILE A 158 7.17 2.68 -2.10
C ILE A 158 6.88 1.19 -2.28
N LYS A 159 5.82 0.81 -3.00
CA LYS A 159 5.47 -0.59 -3.23
C LYS A 159 6.60 -1.33 -3.96
N SER A 160 7.12 -0.78 -5.05
CA SER A 160 8.14 -1.45 -5.88
C SER A 160 9.50 -1.57 -5.19
N LYS A 161 9.94 -0.56 -4.44
CA LYS A 161 11.29 -0.52 -3.85
C LYS A 161 11.35 -1.03 -2.41
N LEU A 162 10.26 -1.00 -1.69
CA LEU A 162 10.19 -1.44 -0.29
C LEU A 162 9.37 -2.72 -0.17
N ILE A 163 8.06 -2.68 -0.41
CA ILE A 163 7.16 -3.79 -0.10
C ILE A 163 7.46 -5.03 -0.96
N ASN A 164 7.56 -4.88 -2.29
CA ASN A 164 7.77 -6.01 -3.19
C ASN A 164 9.17 -6.63 -3.04
N THR A 165 10.13 -5.89 -2.47
CA THR A 165 11.51 -6.36 -2.32
C THR A 165 11.79 -6.89 -0.92
N HIS A 166 11.24 -6.24 0.12
CA HIS A 166 11.54 -6.55 1.52
C HIS A 166 10.32 -7.07 2.28
N GLY A 167 9.16 -7.14 1.64
CA GLY A 167 7.90 -7.51 2.30
C GLY A 167 7.39 -6.41 3.22
N GLY A 168 6.49 -6.82 4.13
CA GLY A 168 5.88 -5.91 5.11
C GLY A 168 4.66 -5.17 4.58
N TYR A 169 4.12 -4.31 5.44
CA TYR A 169 2.83 -3.65 5.24
C TYR A 169 2.93 -2.16 5.57
N LEU A 170 2.17 -1.34 4.85
CA LEU A 170 1.96 0.07 5.19
C LEU A 170 0.71 0.21 6.05
N MET A 171 0.81 0.97 7.13
CA MET A 171 -0.32 1.27 7.99
C MET A 171 -0.39 2.78 8.26
N VAL A 172 -1.56 3.36 8.06
CA VAL A 172 -1.81 4.77 8.42
C VAL A 172 -2.43 4.83 9.81
N ARG A 173 -1.76 5.52 10.73
CA ARG A 173 -2.32 5.87 12.04
C ARG A 173 -2.73 7.33 12.07
N TYR A 174 -3.90 7.57 12.64
CA TYR A 174 -4.43 8.91 12.83
C TYR A 174 -4.13 9.39 14.25
N THR A 175 -3.47 10.52 14.37
CA THR A 175 -3.08 11.12 15.66
C THR A 175 -3.52 12.57 15.70
N ASP A 176 -3.52 13.18 16.89
CA ASP A 176 -3.82 14.62 17.05
C ASP A 176 -2.85 15.51 16.25
N SER A 177 -1.67 15.00 15.97
CA SER A 177 -0.64 15.72 15.21
C SER A 177 -0.67 15.42 13.70
N GLY A 178 -1.67 14.68 13.21
CA GLY A 178 -1.86 14.32 11.81
C GLY A 178 -1.66 12.82 11.52
N LYS A 179 -1.51 12.51 10.25
CA LYS A 179 -1.34 11.14 9.75
C LYS A 179 0.10 10.67 9.90
N VAL A 180 0.26 9.46 10.40
CA VAL A 180 1.55 8.79 10.58
C VAL A 180 1.56 7.54 9.72
N LEU A 181 2.56 7.38 8.86
CA LEU A 181 2.76 6.19 8.03
C LEU A 181 3.78 5.28 8.70
N ASP A 182 3.33 4.09 9.09
CA ASP A 182 4.18 3.00 9.59
C ASP A 182 4.50 2.03 8.45
N TYR A 183 5.70 1.41 8.52
CA TYR A 183 6.11 0.32 7.64
C TYR A 183 6.51 -0.88 8.49
N LEU A 184 5.63 -1.87 8.56
CA LEU A 184 5.69 -2.94 9.55
C LEU A 184 5.96 -4.30 8.88
N ALA A 185 6.83 -5.10 9.49
CA ALA A 185 7.08 -6.47 9.06
C ALA A 185 5.85 -7.37 9.29
N GLU A 186 5.10 -7.09 10.36
CA GLU A 186 3.88 -7.79 10.73
C GLU A 186 2.94 -6.86 11.51
N PHE A 187 1.65 -7.14 11.45
CA PHE A 187 0.67 -6.40 12.25
C PHE A 187 0.73 -6.92 13.69
N ASN A 188 1.08 -6.05 14.64
CA ASN A 188 1.06 -6.37 16.08
C ASN A 188 -0.37 -6.41 16.67
N VAL A 189 -1.35 -6.78 15.86
CA VAL A 189 -2.74 -6.93 16.31
C VAL A 189 -3.01 -8.41 16.49
N HIS A 190 -2.92 -8.87 17.72
CA HIS A 190 -3.32 -10.23 18.07
C HIS A 190 -4.79 -10.24 18.45
N SER A 191 -5.60 -10.97 17.69
CA SER A 191 -6.97 -11.24 18.10
C SER A 191 -6.97 -12.15 19.34
N ILE A 192 -7.74 -11.78 20.36
CA ILE A 192 -8.00 -12.64 21.52
C ILE A 192 -9.00 -13.73 21.20
N GLN A 193 -9.67 -13.65 20.03
CA GLN A 193 -10.66 -14.62 19.60
C GLN A 193 -9.98 -15.77 18.87
N THR A 194 -10.05 -16.95 19.44
CA THR A 194 -9.62 -18.18 18.76
C THR A 194 -10.65 -18.58 17.71
N VAL A 195 -10.19 -18.95 16.51
CA VAL A 195 -11.04 -19.53 15.47
C VAL A 195 -10.97 -21.05 15.60
N GLU A 196 -12.10 -21.68 15.86
CA GLU A 196 -12.21 -23.12 16.08
C GLU A 196 -13.31 -23.75 15.23
N TYR A 197 -12.99 -24.90 14.59
CA TYR A 197 -13.97 -25.70 13.87
C TYR A 197 -15.06 -26.20 14.81
N GLY A 198 -16.32 -26.07 14.38
CA GLY A 198 -17.48 -26.44 15.16
C GLY A 198 -17.95 -25.41 16.23
N LYS A 199 -17.22 -24.28 16.37
CA LYS A 199 -17.62 -23.17 17.24
C LYS A 199 -17.96 -21.92 16.44
N ASN A 200 -16.96 -21.34 15.77
CA ASN A 200 -17.10 -20.08 15.04
C ASN A 200 -16.50 -20.12 13.62
N LEU A 201 -15.87 -21.25 13.23
CA LEU A 201 -15.46 -21.50 11.86
C LEU A 201 -16.57 -22.31 11.16
N MET A 202 -17.22 -21.69 10.19
CA MET A 202 -18.28 -22.33 9.40
C MET A 202 -17.72 -23.10 8.21
N ASP A 203 -16.73 -22.52 7.54
CA ASP A 203 -16.06 -23.10 6.37
C ASP A 203 -14.65 -22.54 6.23
N VAL A 204 -13.76 -23.33 5.65
CA VAL A 204 -12.43 -22.91 5.23
C VAL A 204 -12.10 -23.52 3.87
N LYS A 205 -11.76 -22.68 2.92
CA LYS A 205 -11.24 -23.09 1.61
C LYS A 205 -9.78 -22.73 1.50
N ILE A 206 -8.95 -23.74 1.27
CA ILE A 206 -7.52 -23.55 1.01
C ILE A 206 -7.27 -23.79 -0.48
N THR A 207 -6.83 -22.77 -1.18
CA THR A 207 -6.38 -22.87 -2.57
C THR A 207 -4.87 -22.70 -2.60
N ARG A 208 -4.16 -23.63 -3.25
CA ARG A 208 -2.73 -23.53 -3.46
C ARG A 208 -2.49 -23.35 -4.95
N ASP A 209 -1.85 -22.25 -5.31
CA ASP A 209 -1.40 -21.99 -6.67
C ASP A 209 0.10 -22.34 -6.77
N HIS A 210 0.44 -23.16 -7.74
CA HIS A 210 1.80 -23.61 -7.99
C HIS A 210 2.31 -23.18 -9.38
N THR A 211 1.55 -22.34 -10.09
CA THR A 211 1.86 -21.94 -11.47
C THR A 211 3.14 -21.13 -11.60
N GLU A 212 3.54 -20.41 -10.55
CA GLU A 212 4.76 -19.60 -10.50
C GLU A 212 5.94 -20.31 -9.80
N ARG A 213 5.78 -21.60 -9.46
CA ARG A 213 6.86 -22.36 -8.85
C ARG A 213 7.96 -22.62 -9.88
N ILE A 214 9.18 -22.17 -9.56
CA ILE A 214 10.37 -22.39 -10.39
C ILE A 214 11.28 -23.42 -9.72
N THR A 215 11.93 -24.24 -10.51
CA THR A 215 12.86 -25.27 -10.05
C THR A 215 14.31 -24.90 -10.27
N ALA A 216 14.59 -24.02 -11.22
CA ALA A 216 15.91 -23.52 -11.54
C ALA A 216 15.87 -22.01 -11.87
N LEU A 217 16.98 -21.33 -11.63
CA LEU A 217 17.16 -19.90 -11.85
C LEU A 217 18.51 -19.64 -12.50
N ILE A 218 18.55 -18.78 -13.50
CA ILE A 218 19.79 -18.28 -14.10
C ILE A 218 20.05 -16.87 -13.57
N PRO A 219 20.95 -16.67 -12.60
CA PRO A 219 21.29 -15.35 -12.09
C PRO A 219 22.09 -14.57 -13.14
N LEU A 220 21.63 -13.38 -13.48
CA LEU A 220 22.31 -12.48 -14.42
C LEU A 220 22.72 -11.19 -13.73
N GLY A 221 23.99 -10.85 -13.79
CA GLY A 221 24.56 -9.63 -13.26
C GLY A 221 24.50 -8.45 -14.24
N ALA A 222 25.38 -7.50 -14.03
CA ALA A 222 25.53 -6.33 -14.90
C ALA A 222 25.93 -6.72 -16.33
N LYS A 223 25.60 -5.85 -17.29
CA LYS A 223 26.13 -5.96 -18.65
C LYS A 223 27.65 -5.82 -18.63
N LYS A 224 28.34 -6.64 -19.42
CA LYS A 224 29.79 -6.54 -19.58
C LYS A 224 30.14 -5.25 -20.31
N LYS A 225 31.24 -4.64 -19.92
CA LYS A 225 31.82 -3.53 -20.69
C LYS A 225 32.77 -4.11 -21.74
N THR A 226 32.62 -3.64 -22.93
CA THR A 226 33.55 -3.92 -24.05
C THR A 226 34.07 -2.61 -24.61
N THR A 227 35.14 -2.66 -25.36
CA THR A 227 35.70 -1.50 -26.05
C THR A 227 35.32 -1.58 -27.53
N ASP A 228 34.83 -0.49 -28.10
CA ASP A 228 34.55 -0.40 -29.54
C ASP A 228 35.84 -0.21 -30.34
N GLU A 229 35.69 -0.12 -31.67
CA GLU A 229 36.83 0.07 -32.60
C GLU A 229 37.54 1.45 -32.41
N GLU A 230 36.86 2.39 -31.71
CA GLU A 230 37.38 3.74 -31.40
C GLU A 230 37.94 3.86 -29.96
N GLU A 231 38.15 2.71 -29.27
CA GLU A 231 38.60 2.60 -27.87
C GLU A 231 37.65 3.20 -26.81
N ASN A 232 36.39 3.44 -27.16
CA ASN A 232 35.39 3.88 -26.17
C ASN A 232 34.78 2.67 -25.40
N GLU A 233 34.58 2.85 -24.10
CA GLU A 233 33.86 1.85 -23.30
C GLU A 233 32.37 1.81 -23.72
N VAL A 234 31.92 0.69 -24.27
CA VAL A 234 30.51 0.42 -24.59
C VAL A 234 29.97 -0.75 -23.76
N GLN A 235 28.70 -0.71 -23.45
CA GLN A 235 28.04 -1.84 -22.80
C GLN A 235 27.67 -2.91 -23.84
N SER A 236 28.20 -4.11 -23.64
CA SER A 236 27.79 -5.31 -24.39
C SER A 236 26.39 -5.75 -24.02
N ASP A 237 25.71 -6.47 -24.88
CA ASP A 237 24.47 -7.16 -24.55
C ASP A 237 24.69 -8.40 -23.67
N GLU A 238 25.93 -8.87 -23.58
CA GLU A 238 26.29 -9.94 -22.65
C GLU A 238 26.23 -9.49 -21.21
N ARG A 239 25.72 -10.34 -20.35
CA ARG A 239 25.68 -10.15 -18.90
C ARG A 239 26.70 -11.03 -18.20
N ILE A 240 27.17 -10.56 -17.06
CA ILE A 240 27.93 -11.39 -16.13
C ILE A 240 26.98 -12.46 -15.58
N ASP A 241 27.40 -13.72 -15.61
CA ASP A 241 26.70 -14.84 -15.02
C ASP A 241 27.55 -15.51 -13.92
N ILE A 242 27.04 -16.56 -13.34
CA ILE A 242 27.71 -17.31 -12.26
C ILE A 242 28.58 -18.45 -12.75
N THR A 243 28.74 -18.68 -14.04
CA THR A 243 29.43 -19.83 -14.61
C THR A 243 30.82 -20.02 -14.04
N SER A 244 31.58 -18.94 -13.89
CA SER A 244 32.96 -18.97 -13.39
C SER A 244 33.12 -19.38 -11.92
N VAL A 245 32.07 -19.18 -11.12
CA VAL A 245 32.07 -19.45 -9.67
C VAL A 245 31.16 -20.62 -9.27
N ASN A 246 30.43 -21.18 -10.24
CA ASN A 246 29.46 -22.24 -10.03
C ASN A 246 29.80 -23.54 -10.78
N GLY A 247 31.09 -23.91 -10.81
CA GLY A 247 31.53 -25.18 -11.41
C GLY A 247 31.26 -25.34 -12.90
N GLY A 248 31.13 -24.21 -13.64
CA GLY A 248 30.86 -24.20 -15.09
C GLY A 248 29.35 -24.19 -15.45
N GLN A 249 28.45 -24.12 -14.46
CA GLN A 249 27.01 -24.03 -14.66
C GLN A 249 26.54 -22.59 -14.49
N ASN A 250 25.71 -22.09 -15.41
CA ASN A 250 25.16 -20.73 -15.37
C ASN A 250 23.84 -20.63 -14.59
N TYR A 251 23.40 -21.72 -13.96
CA TYR A 251 22.14 -21.78 -13.20
C TYR A 251 22.34 -22.40 -11.82
N ILE A 252 21.43 -22.11 -10.93
CA ILE A 252 21.23 -22.77 -9.64
C ILE A 252 19.85 -23.44 -9.63
N TYR A 253 19.69 -24.51 -8.87
CA TYR A 253 18.42 -25.23 -8.80
C TYR A 253 18.16 -25.79 -7.40
N ASP A 254 16.90 -26.07 -7.15
CA ASP A 254 16.44 -26.76 -5.95
C ASP A 254 16.28 -28.26 -6.25
N ASP A 255 17.15 -29.08 -5.70
CA ASP A 255 17.15 -30.55 -5.89
C ASP A 255 15.80 -31.17 -5.53
N ALA A 256 15.14 -30.70 -4.47
CA ALA A 256 13.86 -31.24 -4.02
C ALA A 256 12.74 -30.89 -5.01
N ALA A 257 12.72 -29.64 -5.47
CA ALA A 257 11.76 -29.18 -6.45
C ALA A 257 11.93 -29.86 -7.80
N VAL A 258 13.17 -30.01 -8.27
CA VAL A 258 13.47 -30.73 -9.53
C VAL A 258 13.03 -32.19 -9.47
N LYS A 259 13.22 -32.88 -8.33
CA LYS A 259 12.76 -34.27 -8.15
C LYS A 259 11.24 -34.40 -8.15
N GLU A 260 10.54 -33.38 -7.68
CA GLU A 260 9.08 -33.39 -7.54
C GLU A 260 8.37 -33.07 -8.87
N ILE A 261 8.80 -32.04 -9.57
CA ILE A 261 8.07 -31.49 -10.73
C ILE A 261 8.90 -31.40 -12.02
N GLY A 262 10.20 -31.75 -11.97
CA GLY A 262 11.10 -31.68 -13.11
C GLY A 262 11.74 -30.30 -13.32
N TRP A 263 12.40 -30.18 -14.47
CA TRP A 263 13.06 -28.92 -14.91
C TRP A 263 12.06 -27.97 -15.51
#